data_5f7be4eb676d3afda01f6b186cf94700
#
_entry.id   5f7be4eb676d3afda01f6b186cf94700
#
_cell.length_a   1.000
_cell.length_b   1.000
_cell.length_c   1.000
_cell.angle_alpha   90.00
_cell.angle_beta   90.00
_cell.angle_gamma   90.00
#
_symmetry.space_group_name_H-M   'P 1'
#
loop_
_entity.id
_entity.type
_entity.pdbx_description
1 polymer ?
#
loop_
_entity_poly.entity_id
_entity_poly.type
_entity_poly.pdbx_seq_one_letter_code
_entity_poly.pdbx_strand_id
1 'polypeptide(L)'
;WLKGLILDGIVAGVGAVLGFVPQMLVLFIFLAFLESCGYMARIAFIMDRIFRKFGLSGKSFIPILVGTGCGVPGIMASRTIENEKDRRMTVMTTTFIPCGAKVPFIAMIAGAIFGGSSIVATSAYFIGIAAIICSGIILKKTKMFAGDPSPFVMELPPYHIPTVGSVLRSMW
;
A
#
# COMPACT_ATOMS: atom_id res chain seq x y z
N TRP A 1 5.67 -14.62 37.43
CA TRP A 1 6.42 -14.22 36.26
C TRP A 1 5.94 -15.00 35.00
N LEU A 2 5.87 -16.32 35.14
CA LEU A 2 5.43 -17.18 34.02
C LEU A 2 3.95 -16.95 33.62
N LYS A 3 3.05 -16.73 34.63
CA LYS A 3 1.65 -16.37 34.36
C LYS A 3 1.51 -15.03 33.62
N GLY A 4 2.29 -14.02 33.99
CA GLY A 4 2.29 -12.72 33.29
C GLY A 4 2.80 -12.86 31.84
N LEU A 5 3.90 -13.58 31.63
CA LEU A 5 4.44 -13.81 30.29
C LEU A 5 3.44 -14.53 29.35
N ILE A 6 2.71 -15.52 29.88
CA ILE A 6 1.73 -16.29 29.09
C ILE A 6 0.47 -15.47 28.83
N LEU A 7 -0.08 -14.80 29.83
CA LEU A 7 -1.33 -14.04 29.69
C LEU A 7 -1.12 -12.73 28.92
N ASP A 8 -0.10 -11.95 29.28
CA ASP A 8 0.11 -10.65 28.65
C ASP A 8 0.90 -10.74 27.34
N GLY A 9 1.77 -11.74 27.18
CA GLY A 9 2.52 -11.94 25.95
C GLY A 9 1.75 -12.74 24.90
N ILE A 10 1.43 -13.99 25.20
CA ILE A 10 0.87 -14.92 24.20
C ILE A 10 -0.61 -14.62 23.95
N VAL A 11 -1.44 -14.51 24.97
CA VAL A 11 -2.88 -14.32 24.80
C VAL A 11 -3.19 -12.93 24.24
N ALA A 12 -2.52 -11.89 24.72
CA ALA A 12 -2.69 -10.54 24.19
C ALA A 12 -2.16 -10.42 22.76
N GLY A 13 -1.00 -11.05 22.45
CA GLY A 13 -0.44 -11.07 21.11
C GLY A 13 -1.33 -11.80 20.09
N VAL A 14 -1.81 -13.00 20.44
CA VAL A 14 -2.74 -13.76 19.59
C VAL A 14 -4.07 -13.02 19.45
N GLY A 15 -4.58 -12.42 20.53
CA GLY A 15 -5.81 -11.61 20.50
C GLY A 15 -5.70 -10.40 19.56
N ALA A 16 -4.56 -9.71 19.58
CA ALA A 16 -4.30 -8.59 18.66
C ALA A 16 -4.28 -9.03 17.20
N VAL A 17 -3.64 -10.16 16.90
CA VAL A 17 -3.60 -10.74 15.53
C VAL A 17 -4.99 -11.15 15.08
N LEU A 18 -5.75 -11.87 15.92
CA LEU A 18 -7.12 -12.28 15.61
C LEU A 18 -8.06 -11.08 15.45
N GLY A 19 -7.88 -10.00 16.21
CA GLY A 19 -8.64 -8.76 16.05
C GLY A 19 -8.34 -8.03 14.73
N PHE A 20 -7.15 -8.23 14.16
CA PHE A 20 -6.74 -7.62 12.89
C PHE A 20 -7.31 -8.34 11.65
N VAL A 21 -7.59 -9.66 11.78
CA VAL A 21 -8.11 -10.50 10.67
C VAL A 21 -9.43 -9.99 10.10
N PRO A 22 -10.48 -9.66 10.90
CA PRO A 22 -11.74 -9.15 10.36
C PRO A 22 -11.55 -7.85 9.58
N GLN A 23 -10.70 -6.95 10.05
CA GLN A 23 -10.40 -5.69 9.37
C GLN A 23 -9.73 -5.94 8.01
N MET A 24 -8.82 -6.90 7.94
CA MET A 24 -8.19 -7.30 6.69
C MET A 24 -9.19 -7.89 5.70
N LEU A 25 -10.09 -8.76 6.16
CA LEU A 25 -11.13 -9.35 5.32
C LEU A 25 -12.03 -8.28 4.69
N VAL A 26 -12.48 -7.32 5.48
CA VAL A 26 -13.31 -6.21 4.97
C VAL A 26 -12.54 -5.39 3.93
N LEU A 27 -11.26 -5.09 4.19
CA LEU A 27 -10.41 -4.36 3.26
C LEU A 27 -10.25 -5.12 1.94
N PHE A 28 -9.99 -6.43 1.98
CA PHE A 28 -9.86 -7.24 0.78
C PHE A 28 -11.16 -7.33 -0.03
N ILE A 29 -12.32 -7.42 0.63
CA ILE A 29 -13.63 -7.40 -0.04
C ILE A 29 -13.81 -6.08 -0.79
N PHE A 30 -13.52 -4.95 -0.15
CA PHE A 30 -13.62 -3.63 -0.78
C PHE A 30 -12.66 -3.50 -1.97
N LEU A 31 -11.42 -3.94 -1.82
CA LEU A 31 -10.44 -3.89 -2.91
C LEU A 31 -10.87 -4.76 -4.09
N ALA A 32 -11.31 -6.00 -3.84
CA ALA A 32 -11.80 -6.89 -4.88
C ALA A 32 -13.02 -6.32 -5.60
N PHE A 33 -13.91 -5.65 -4.87
CA PHE A 33 -15.07 -4.97 -5.45
C PHE A 33 -14.65 -3.81 -6.36
N LEU A 34 -13.77 -2.92 -5.90
CA LEU A 34 -13.28 -1.77 -6.67
C LEU A 34 -12.47 -2.20 -7.91
N GLU A 35 -11.71 -3.27 -7.78
CA GLU A 35 -10.95 -3.85 -8.89
C GLU A 35 -11.90 -4.44 -9.95
N SER A 36 -12.89 -5.22 -9.52
CA SER A 36 -13.88 -5.83 -10.40
C SER A 36 -14.74 -4.81 -11.14
N CYS A 37 -15.04 -3.66 -10.53
CA CYS A 37 -15.74 -2.55 -11.16
C CYS A 37 -14.90 -1.80 -12.23
N GLY A 38 -13.58 -2.05 -12.33
CA GLY A 38 -12.69 -1.31 -13.22
C GLY A 38 -12.40 0.13 -12.77
N TYR A 39 -12.82 0.51 -11.55
CA TYR A 39 -12.60 1.85 -11.00
C TYR A 39 -11.13 2.18 -10.80
N MET A 40 -10.35 1.20 -10.34
CA MET A 40 -8.91 1.33 -10.12
C MET A 40 -8.15 1.69 -11.40
N ALA A 41 -8.50 1.06 -12.54
CA ALA A 41 -7.85 1.31 -13.82
C ALA A 41 -8.06 2.75 -14.29
N ARG A 42 -9.23 3.32 -14.07
CA ARG A 42 -9.55 4.71 -14.47
C ARG A 42 -8.83 5.74 -13.63
N ILE A 43 -8.77 5.54 -12.31
CA ILE A 43 -7.99 6.41 -11.43
C ILE A 43 -6.51 6.34 -11.78
N ALA A 44 -5.97 5.14 -12.04
CA ALA A 44 -4.59 4.97 -12.46
C ALA A 44 -4.29 5.76 -13.75
N PHE A 45 -5.21 5.77 -14.72
CA PHE A 45 -5.06 6.55 -15.95
C PHE A 45 -5.00 8.06 -15.69
N ILE A 46 -5.87 8.59 -14.82
CA ILE A 46 -5.88 10.01 -14.46
C ILE A 46 -4.59 10.38 -13.71
N MET A 47 -4.16 9.53 -12.80
CA MET A 47 -2.98 9.75 -11.98
C MET A 47 -1.65 9.54 -12.74
N ASP A 48 -1.65 8.79 -13.84
CA ASP A 48 -0.46 8.56 -14.66
C ASP A 48 0.25 9.87 -15.04
N ARG A 49 -0.51 10.87 -15.40
CA ARG A 49 0.02 12.19 -15.76
C ARG A 49 0.81 12.85 -14.63
N ILE A 50 0.38 12.64 -13.39
CA ILE A 50 1.02 13.21 -12.19
C ILE A 50 2.25 12.38 -11.82
N PHE A 51 2.11 11.05 -11.78
CA PHE A 51 3.18 10.14 -11.38
C PHE A 51 4.37 10.14 -12.34
N ARG A 52 4.13 10.35 -13.64
CA ARG A 52 5.20 10.52 -14.63
C ARG A 52 6.11 11.70 -14.33
N LYS A 53 5.59 12.79 -13.76
CA LYS A 53 6.42 13.93 -13.33
C LYS A 53 7.41 13.53 -12.24
N PHE A 54 7.03 12.59 -11.38
CA PHE A 54 7.88 12.07 -10.31
C PHE A 54 8.73 10.87 -10.74
N GLY A 55 8.61 10.45 -12.00
CA GLY A 55 9.39 9.35 -12.55
C GLY A 55 8.85 7.95 -12.27
N LEU A 56 7.67 7.86 -11.70
CA LEU A 56 6.93 6.61 -11.48
C LEU A 56 5.95 6.38 -12.65
N SER A 57 5.73 5.13 -13.02
CA SER A 57 4.72 4.78 -14.00
C SER A 57 3.32 4.89 -13.37
N GLY A 58 2.29 5.24 -14.15
CA GLY A 58 0.92 5.34 -13.66
C GLY A 58 0.38 4.02 -13.11
N LYS A 59 0.90 2.88 -13.58
CA LYS A 59 0.58 1.55 -13.03
C LYS A 59 1.07 1.40 -11.57
N SER A 60 2.07 2.17 -11.14
CA SER A 60 2.59 2.17 -9.76
C SER A 60 1.61 2.77 -8.75
N PHE A 61 0.64 3.56 -9.21
CA PHE A 61 -0.36 4.17 -8.33
C PHE A 61 -1.21 3.13 -7.60
N ILE A 62 -1.64 2.07 -8.31
CA ILE A 62 -2.48 1.02 -7.72
C ILE A 62 -1.77 0.32 -6.54
N PRO A 63 -0.54 -0.21 -6.70
CA PRO A 63 0.21 -0.78 -5.59
C PRO A 63 0.45 0.18 -4.43
N ILE A 64 0.72 1.44 -4.72
CA ILE A 64 0.96 2.46 -3.69
C ILE A 64 -0.34 2.74 -2.91
N LEU A 65 -1.46 2.92 -3.60
CA LEU A 65 -2.75 3.16 -2.98
C LEU A 65 -3.20 1.97 -2.12
N VAL A 66 -3.09 0.76 -2.63
CA VAL A 66 -3.37 -0.46 -1.86
C VAL A 66 -2.42 -0.59 -0.67
N GLY A 67 -1.15 -0.20 -0.86
CA GLY A 67 -0.12 -0.19 0.17
C GLY A 67 -0.42 0.74 1.35
N THR A 68 -1.23 1.79 1.16
CA THR A 68 -1.69 2.65 2.27
C THR A 68 -2.58 1.90 3.26
N GLY A 69 -3.37 0.95 2.78
CA GLY A 69 -4.15 0.05 3.65
C GLY A 69 -3.31 -1.09 4.20
N CYS A 70 -2.67 -1.84 3.33
CA CYS A 70 -1.78 -2.95 3.68
C CYS A 70 -0.65 -3.10 2.66
N GLY A 71 0.60 -3.14 3.14
CA GLY A 71 1.78 -3.27 2.28
C GLY A 71 1.86 -4.58 1.51
N VAL A 72 1.35 -5.69 2.08
CA VAL A 72 1.42 -7.02 1.45
C VAL A 72 0.64 -7.08 0.13
N PRO A 73 -0.68 -6.79 0.10
CA PRO A 73 -1.41 -6.76 -1.16
C PRO A 73 -0.92 -5.65 -2.10
N GLY A 74 -0.40 -4.53 -1.57
CA GLY A 74 0.24 -3.50 -2.38
C GLY A 74 1.43 -4.03 -3.17
N ILE A 75 2.31 -4.79 -2.54
CA ILE A 75 3.45 -5.45 -3.20
C ILE A 75 2.96 -6.52 -4.18
N MET A 76 1.94 -7.30 -3.82
CA MET A 76 1.38 -8.31 -4.74
C MET A 76 0.76 -7.66 -5.98
N ALA A 77 0.08 -6.54 -5.83
CA ALA A 77 -0.48 -5.77 -6.95
C ALA A 77 0.60 -5.22 -7.89
N SER A 78 1.84 -5.03 -7.41
CA SER A 78 2.95 -4.60 -8.26
C SER A 78 3.32 -5.61 -9.35
N ARG A 79 2.87 -6.86 -9.25
CA ARG A 79 3.05 -7.90 -10.28
C ARG A 79 2.35 -7.56 -11.60
N THR A 80 1.35 -6.69 -11.56
CA THR A 80 0.66 -6.21 -12.78
C THR A 80 1.50 -5.24 -13.61
N ILE A 81 2.65 -4.80 -13.08
CA ILE A 81 3.58 -3.91 -13.78
C ILE A 81 4.50 -4.77 -14.64
N GLU A 82 4.42 -4.60 -15.97
CA GLU A 82 5.19 -5.39 -16.95
C GLU A 82 6.68 -5.02 -16.95
N ASN A 83 6.97 -3.72 -16.78
CA ASN A 83 8.35 -3.24 -16.73
C ASN A 83 9.00 -3.60 -15.40
N GLU A 84 10.03 -4.45 -15.45
CA GLU A 84 10.72 -4.93 -14.26
C GLU A 84 11.38 -3.81 -13.44
N LYS A 85 11.90 -2.76 -14.10
CA LYS A 85 12.50 -1.61 -13.45
C LYS A 85 11.45 -0.84 -12.65
N ASP A 86 10.31 -0.51 -13.27
CA ASP A 86 9.20 0.19 -12.63
C ASP A 86 8.61 -0.64 -11.50
N ARG A 87 8.50 -1.95 -11.68
CA ARG A 87 8.02 -2.88 -10.64
C ARG A 87 8.94 -2.87 -9.42
N ARG A 88 10.25 -3.01 -9.61
CA ARG A 88 11.22 -2.98 -8.51
C ARG A 88 11.19 -1.63 -7.78
N MET A 89 11.13 -0.53 -8.52
CA MET A 89 11.04 0.79 -7.95
C MET A 89 9.75 0.95 -7.12
N THR A 90 8.62 0.47 -7.63
CA THR A 90 7.32 0.50 -6.93
C THR A 90 7.36 -0.33 -5.65
N VAL A 91 7.93 -1.54 -5.68
CA VAL A 91 8.07 -2.38 -4.48
C VAL A 91 8.90 -1.69 -3.42
N MET A 92 10.01 -1.06 -3.79
CA MET A 92 10.86 -0.33 -2.85
C MET A 92 10.14 0.89 -2.26
N THR A 93 9.40 1.65 -3.06
CA THR A 93 8.73 2.87 -2.60
C THR A 93 7.46 2.60 -1.81
N THR A 94 6.71 1.54 -2.13
CA THR A 94 5.45 1.19 -1.43
C THR A 94 5.69 0.90 0.06
N THR A 95 6.86 0.39 0.43
CA THR A 95 7.17 0.06 1.82
C THR A 95 7.38 1.28 2.72
N PHE A 96 7.61 2.46 2.18
CA PHE A 96 7.76 3.70 2.96
C PHE A 96 6.44 4.22 3.50
N ILE A 97 5.31 3.85 2.92
CA ILE A 97 4.00 4.31 3.39
C ILE A 97 3.68 3.64 4.74
N PRO A 98 3.32 4.42 5.76
CA PRO A 98 2.78 3.87 6.99
C PRO A 98 1.39 3.27 6.71
N CYS A 99 1.30 1.95 6.70
CA CYS A 99 0.03 1.24 6.58
C CYS A 99 -0.70 1.18 7.93
N GLY A 100 -1.96 0.76 7.91
CA GLY A 100 -2.79 0.68 9.11
C GLY A 100 -2.17 -0.09 10.28
N ALA A 101 -1.31 -1.07 10.02
CA ALA A 101 -0.58 -1.79 11.06
C ALA A 101 0.61 -1.01 11.64
N LYS A 102 1.23 -0.13 10.84
CA LYS A 102 2.37 0.69 11.29
C LYS A 102 1.92 1.90 12.12
N VAL A 103 0.72 2.43 11.87
CA VAL A 103 0.21 3.62 12.56
C VAL A 103 0.13 3.44 14.08
N PRO A 104 -0.42 2.36 14.65
CA PRO A 104 -0.43 2.13 16.09
C PRO A 104 0.98 2.03 16.67
N PHE A 105 1.91 1.42 15.95
CA PHE A 105 3.31 1.31 16.36
C PHE A 105 4.00 2.68 16.42
N ILE A 106 3.80 3.51 15.40
CA ILE A 106 4.29 4.89 15.34
C ILE A 106 3.68 5.72 16.47
N ALA A 107 2.35 5.57 16.71
CA ALA A 107 1.66 6.27 17.77
C ALA A 107 2.17 5.88 19.17
N MET A 108 2.49 4.61 19.39
CA MET A 108 3.07 4.12 20.64
C MET A 108 4.45 4.73 20.88
N ILE A 109 5.32 4.76 19.88
CA ILE A 109 6.65 5.37 19.98
C ILE A 109 6.53 6.88 20.20
N ALA A 110 5.65 7.54 19.45
CA ALA A 110 5.39 8.97 19.60
C ALA A 110 4.85 9.30 20.99
N GLY A 111 3.98 8.45 21.53
CA GLY A 111 3.46 8.56 22.90
C GLY A 111 4.55 8.45 23.97
N ALA A 112 5.46 7.50 23.81
CA ALA A 112 6.55 7.26 24.75
C ALA A 112 7.61 8.39 24.75
N ILE A 113 7.94 8.94 23.55
CA ILE A 113 9.04 9.92 23.42
C ILE A 113 8.53 11.36 23.52
N PHE A 114 7.36 11.66 22.93
CA PHE A 114 6.82 13.02 22.77
C PHE A 114 5.59 13.31 23.62
N GLY A 115 5.28 12.47 24.62
CA GLY A 115 4.17 12.71 25.53
C GLY A 115 2.77 12.64 24.89
N GLY A 116 2.59 11.86 23.82
CA GLY A 116 1.27 11.63 23.23
C GLY A 116 0.78 12.71 22.27
N SER A 117 1.67 13.52 21.70
CA SER A 117 1.30 14.55 20.72
C SER A 117 0.78 13.93 19.42
N SER A 118 -0.50 14.17 19.10
CA SER A 118 -1.14 13.73 17.84
C SER A 118 -0.44 14.30 16.60
N ILE A 119 0.23 15.45 16.73
CA ILE A 119 0.95 16.11 15.64
C ILE A 119 2.11 15.25 15.15
N VAL A 120 2.78 14.51 16.04
CA VAL A 120 3.91 13.64 15.68
C VAL A 120 3.45 12.45 14.83
N ALA A 121 2.33 11.82 15.19
CA ALA A 121 1.77 10.72 14.42
C ALA A 121 1.35 11.17 13.00
N THR A 122 0.74 12.35 12.90
CA THR A 122 0.34 12.94 11.61
C THR A 122 1.56 13.34 10.77
N SER A 123 2.58 13.93 11.39
CA SER A 123 3.82 14.32 10.69
C SER A 123 4.57 13.12 10.12
N ALA A 124 4.54 11.97 10.79
CA ALA A 124 5.14 10.74 10.30
C ALA A 124 4.53 10.28 8.97
N TYR A 125 3.23 10.51 8.77
CA TYR A 125 2.56 10.21 7.52
C TYR A 125 3.05 11.10 6.35
N PHE A 126 3.17 12.41 6.62
CA PHE A 126 3.71 13.35 5.62
C PHE A 126 5.18 13.08 5.31
N ILE A 127 5.98 12.72 6.31
CA ILE A 127 7.38 12.33 6.11
C ILE A 127 7.45 11.06 5.25
N GLY A 128 6.56 10.07 5.45
CA GLY A 128 6.46 8.88 4.63
C GLY A 128 6.17 9.20 3.16
N ILE A 129 5.23 10.10 2.89
CA ILE A 129 4.92 10.55 1.53
C ILE A 129 6.11 11.29 0.91
N ALA A 130 6.74 12.20 1.64
CA ALA A 130 7.94 12.90 1.19
C ALA A 130 9.09 11.94 0.87
N ALA A 131 9.29 10.91 1.70
CA ALA A 131 10.29 9.88 1.48
C ALA A 131 10.06 9.09 0.19
N ILE A 132 8.79 8.79 -0.16
CA ILE A 132 8.44 8.13 -1.43
C ILE A 132 8.83 9.00 -2.61
N ILE A 133 8.47 10.28 -2.58
CA ILE A 133 8.78 11.22 -3.66
C ILE A 133 10.30 11.37 -3.83
N CYS A 134 11.02 11.59 -2.74
CA CYS A 134 12.48 11.70 -2.74
C CYS A 134 13.14 10.41 -3.24
N SER A 135 12.71 9.26 -2.74
CA SER A 135 13.22 7.95 -3.14
C SER A 135 12.97 7.70 -4.63
N GLY A 136 11.78 8.00 -5.14
CA GLY A 136 11.45 7.89 -6.56
C GLY A 136 12.36 8.73 -7.44
N ILE A 137 12.60 9.99 -7.06
CA ILE A 137 13.49 10.90 -7.81
C ILE A 137 14.95 10.41 -7.76
N ILE A 138 15.45 9.98 -6.60
CA ILE A 138 16.81 9.48 -6.42
C ILE A 138 17.01 8.19 -7.23
N LEU A 139 16.07 7.24 -7.15
CA LEU A 139 16.14 5.97 -7.87
C LEU A 139 16.15 6.22 -9.39
N LYS A 140 15.35 7.15 -9.90
CA LYS A 140 15.32 7.51 -11.32
C LYS A 140 16.67 8.05 -11.82
N LYS A 141 17.41 8.78 -10.98
CA LYS A 141 18.76 9.29 -11.32
C LYS A 141 19.84 8.20 -11.34
N THR A 142 19.57 7.05 -10.72
CA THR A 142 20.52 5.94 -10.69
C THR A 142 20.53 5.24 -12.04
N LYS A 143 21.70 4.95 -12.60
CA LYS A 143 21.88 4.28 -13.91
C LYS A 143 21.09 2.97 -14.05
N MET A 144 20.78 2.29 -12.95
CA MET A 144 20.07 1.03 -12.93
C MET A 144 18.55 1.19 -13.25
N PHE A 145 18.00 2.37 -12.94
CA PHE A 145 16.58 2.72 -13.16
C PHE A 145 16.40 3.85 -14.19
N ALA A 146 17.49 4.36 -14.74
CA ALA A 146 17.47 5.38 -15.78
C ALA A 146 16.80 4.80 -17.03
N GLY A 147 15.72 5.42 -17.48
CA GLY A 147 14.95 5.06 -18.66
C GLY A 147 13.64 5.83 -18.66
N ASP A 148 13.03 5.94 -19.83
CA ASP A 148 11.69 6.50 -19.92
C ASP A 148 10.69 5.54 -19.27
N PRO A 149 9.73 6.04 -18.46
CA PRO A 149 8.66 5.21 -17.91
C PRO A 149 7.89 4.57 -19.08
N SER A 150 7.58 3.29 -18.95
CA SER A 150 6.84 2.57 -19.99
C SER A 150 5.53 3.31 -20.32
N PRO A 151 5.16 3.42 -21.61
CA PRO A 151 3.91 4.04 -21.97
C PRO A 151 2.75 3.31 -21.31
N PHE A 152 1.87 4.07 -20.68
CA PHE A 152 0.67 3.52 -20.05
C PHE A 152 -0.32 3.14 -21.17
N VAL A 153 -0.21 1.92 -21.65
CA VAL A 153 -1.18 1.32 -22.55
C VAL A 153 -2.01 0.35 -21.72
N MET A 154 -3.16 0.79 -21.26
CA MET A 154 -4.13 -0.07 -20.61
C MET A 154 -5.45 0.08 -21.35
N GLU A 155 -5.94 -1.00 -21.92
CA GLU A 155 -7.32 -1.06 -22.40
C GLU A 155 -8.23 -0.87 -21.19
N LEU A 156 -9.07 0.16 -21.23
CA LEU A 156 -10.03 0.43 -20.15
C LEU A 156 -11.06 -0.71 -20.17
N PRO A 157 -11.09 -1.58 -19.14
CA PRO A 157 -12.07 -2.64 -19.08
C PRO A 157 -13.48 -2.04 -19.04
N PRO A 158 -14.45 -2.61 -19.76
CA PRO A 158 -15.85 -2.20 -19.66
C PRO A 158 -16.34 -2.40 -18.24
N TYR A 159 -17.27 -1.57 -17.79
CA TYR A 159 -17.87 -1.73 -16.47
C TYR A 159 -18.63 -3.07 -16.41
N HIS A 160 -18.16 -3.97 -15.57
CA HIS A 160 -18.88 -5.17 -15.22
C HIS A 160 -19.38 -5.05 -13.77
N ILE A 161 -20.64 -5.37 -13.56
CA ILE A 161 -21.18 -5.53 -12.22
C ILE A 161 -20.50 -6.78 -11.62
N PRO A 162 -19.75 -6.66 -10.52
CA PRO A 162 -19.06 -7.79 -9.94
C PRO A 162 -20.08 -8.83 -9.48
N THR A 163 -19.95 -10.05 -9.97
CA THR A 163 -20.72 -11.17 -9.45
C THR A 163 -20.14 -11.57 -8.10
N VAL A 164 -21.01 -11.78 -7.11
CA VAL A 164 -20.62 -12.17 -5.73
C VAL A 164 -19.67 -13.38 -5.76
N GLY A 165 -19.89 -14.31 -6.70
CA GLY A 165 -19.01 -15.47 -6.87
C GLY A 165 -17.58 -15.13 -7.31
N SER A 166 -17.39 -14.08 -8.13
CA SER A 166 -16.06 -13.61 -8.53
C SER A 166 -15.29 -12.99 -7.35
N VAL A 167 -15.97 -12.19 -6.54
CA VAL A 167 -15.38 -11.57 -5.34
C VAL A 167 -14.99 -12.65 -4.33
N LEU A 168 -15.86 -13.64 -4.12
CA LEU A 168 -15.58 -14.75 -3.19
C LEU A 168 -14.41 -15.63 -3.67
N ARG A 169 -14.31 -15.87 -4.98
CA ARG A 169 -13.19 -16.64 -5.56
C ARG A 169 -11.86 -15.90 -5.48
N SER A 170 -11.86 -14.57 -5.53
CA SER A 170 -10.67 -13.76 -5.37
C SER A 170 -10.14 -13.77 -3.93
N MET A 171 -10.98 -14.14 -2.96
CA MET A 171 -10.60 -14.25 -1.54
C MET A 171 -10.06 -15.62 -1.15
N TRP A 172 -10.42 -16.66 -1.90
CA TRP A 172 -9.96 -18.03 -1.66
C TRP A 172 -8.66 -18.33 -2.42
#